data_5a712b35fb37ac6e3ceb7e64d7d56395
#
_entry.id   5a712b35fb37ac6e3ceb7e64d7d56395
#
_cell.length_a   1.000
_cell.length_b   1.000
_cell.length_c   1.000
_cell.angle_alpha   90.00
_cell.angle_beta   90.00
_cell.angle_gamma   90.00
#
_symmetry.space_group_name_H-M   'P 1'
#
loop_
_entity.id
_entity.type
_entity.pdbx_description
1 polymer ?
#
loop_
_entity_poly.entity_id
_entity_poly.type
_entity_poly.pdbx_seq_one_letter_code
_entity_poly.pdbx_strand_id
1 'polypeptide(L)'
;MDASSSKPDVNLPKVAFKGTGNLDRSNIVTIGLPRRWLTDAYVRLMGMKWRQLLLLFVLGFLGFNIVFAALYSIVPGSLGDGSRAGGAASPVDAFFFSVQTVATIGYGVLYPKTLYANILVTFEIMAGVIGFAMGNGLMFARFSRPTSRIMFSKIAVIAPHNG
;
A
#
# COMPACT_ATOMS: atom_id res chain seq x y z
N MET A 1 39.95 48.91 1.07
CA MET A 1 39.11 48.08 1.96
C MET A 1 38.66 46.89 1.16
N ASP A 2 39.41 45.85 1.26
CA ASP A 2 39.21 44.60 0.50
C ASP A 2 38.24 43.69 1.25
N ALA A 3 37.11 43.41 0.67
CA ALA A 3 36.13 42.45 1.21
C ALA A 3 36.33 41.12 0.51
N SER A 4 37.27 40.32 1.06
CA SER A 4 37.45 38.92 0.70
C SER A 4 36.21 38.08 1.08
N SER A 5 35.40 37.77 0.07
CA SER A 5 34.28 36.81 0.19
C SER A 5 34.84 35.39 0.25
N SER A 6 34.97 34.83 1.44
CA SER A 6 35.29 33.42 1.63
C SER A 6 34.07 32.57 1.28
N LYS A 7 34.10 31.89 0.13
CA LYS A 7 33.19 30.79 -0.19
C LYS A 7 33.40 29.64 0.79
N PRO A 8 32.37 29.04 1.33
CA PRO A 8 32.51 27.83 2.13
C PRO A 8 32.98 26.68 1.24
N ASP A 9 34.11 26.05 1.59
CA ASP A 9 34.61 24.84 0.98
C ASP A 9 33.65 23.69 1.27
N VAL A 10 32.71 23.44 0.35
CA VAL A 10 31.89 22.23 0.36
C VAL A 10 32.80 21.07 -0.11
N ASN A 11 33.26 20.30 0.85
CA ASN A 11 34.06 19.10 0.61
C ASN A 11 33.17 18.00 -0.02
N LEU A 12 32.95 18.11 -1.33
CA LEU A 12 32.25 17.09 -2.09
C LEU A 12 33.16 15.87 -2.22
N PRO A 13 32.74 14.66 -1.91
CA PRO A 13 33.55 13.47 -2.13
C PRO A 13 33.87 13.38 -3.62
N LYS A 14 35.18 13.40 -3.95
CA LYS A 14 35.68 13.23 -5.32
C LYS A 14 35.27 11.82 -5.78
N VAL A 15 34.19 11.72 -6.56
CA VAL A 15 33.86 10.50 -7.29
C VAL A 15 34.88 10.38 -8.43
N ALA A 16 35.95 9.63 -8.20
CA ALA A 16 36.90 9.30 -9.21
C ALA A 16 36.28 8.29 -10.19
N PHE A 17 35.82 8.76 -11.34
CA PHE A 17 35.53 7.89 -12.48
C PHE A 17 36.81 7.38 -13.05
N LYS A 18 37.24 6.19 -12.64
CA LYS A 18 38.41 5.51 -13.22
C LYS A 18 37.88 4.52 -14.28
N GLY A 19 38.05 4.87 -15.56
CA GLY A 19 37.97 3.90 -16.64
C GLY A 19 36.89 4.20 -17.71
N THR A 20 37.38 4.55 -18.88
CA THR A 20 36.73 4.35 -20.19
C THR A 20 36.56 2.85 -20.40
N GLY A 21 35.40 2.31 -20.18
CA GLY A 21 35.09 0.90 -20.47
C GLY A 21 33.78 0.49 -19.82
N ASN A 22 32.91 -0.04 -20.63
CA ASN A 22 31.63 -0.69 -20.26
C ASN A 22 31.20 -0.49 -18.82
N LEU A 23 30.16 0.35 -18.62
CA LEU A 23 29.48 0.48 -17.34
C LEU A 23 28.86 -0.87 -16.98
N ASP A 24 29.68 -1.74 -16.40
CA ASP A 24 29.20 -2.98 -15.80
C ASP A 24 28.32 -2.61 -14.61
N ARG A 25 27.05 -2.97 -14.70
CA ARG A 25 26.04 -2.70 -13.65
C ARG A 25 26.40 -3.29 -12.28
N SER A 26 27.43 -4.15 -12.24
CA SER A 26 27.92 -4.81 -11.03
C SER A 26 28.70 -3.90 -10.06
N ASN A 27 29.16 -2.72 -10.51
CA ASN A 27 30.01 -1.83 -9.72
C ASN A 27 29.30 -0.60 -9.12
N ILE A 28 27.98 -0.58 -9.15
CA ILE A 28 27.22 0.47 -8.44
C ILE A 28 27.09 0.04 -6.98
N VAL A 29 28.05 0.43 -6.16
CA VAL A 29 27.96 0.28 -4.70
C VAL A 29 26.96 1.32 -4.19
N THR A 30 25.74 0.90 -3.92
CA THR A 30 24.74 1.74 -3.23
C THR A 30 25.12 1.83 -1.75
N ILE A 31 25.81 2.92 -1.38
CA ILE A 31 26.17 3.19 0.01
C ILE A 31 24.94 3.72 0.75
N GLY A 32 24.40 2.91 1.67
CA GLY A 32 23.73 3.41 2.87
C GLY A 32 22.38 4.09 2.72
N LEU A 33 21.46 3.59 1.86
CA LEU A 33 20.05 3.96 2.00
C LEU A 33 19.45 3.17 3.18
N PRO A 34 18.98 3.83 4.26
CA PRO A 34 18.29 3.15 5.32
C PRO A 34 17.07 2.46 4.71
N ARG A 35 16.93 1.15 4.94
CA ARG A 35 15.84 0.31 4.45
C ARG A 35 14.52 0.85 5.01
N ARG A 36 13.85 1.72 4.29
CA ARG A 36 12.54 2.28 4.66
C ARG A 36 11.46 1.33 4.15
N TRP A 37 11.11 0.38 4.98
CA TRP A 37 10.18 -0.70 4.67
C TRP A 37 8.86 -0.22 4.04
N LEU A 38 8.28 0.85 4.55
CA LEU A 38 7.04 1.44 4.02
C LEU A 38 7.25 2.05 2.62
N THR A 39 8.37 2.71 2.39
CA THR A 39 8.68 3.31 1.08
C THR A 39 8.93 2.23 0.03
N ASP A 40 9.64 1.15 0.41
CA ASP A 40 9.91 0.03 -0.49
C ASP A 40 8.62 -0.73 -0.83
N ALA A 41 7.71 -0.93 0.13
CA ALA A 41 6.40 -1.52 -0.10
C ALA A 41 5.56 -0.67 -1.06
N TYR A 42 5.51 0.65 -0.85
CA TYR A 42 4.80 1.58 -1.73
C TYR A 42 5.34 1.53 -3.16
N VAL A 43 6.66 1.58 -3.34
CA VAL A 43 7.30 1.53 -4.67
C VAL A 43 6.99 0.20 -5.37
N ARG A 44 7.01 -0.93 -4.64
CA ARG A 44 6.61 -2.24 -5.18
C ARG A 44 5.17 -2.25 -5.65
N LEU A 45 4.23 -1.77 -4.82
CA LEU A 45 2.81 -1.70 -5.16
C LEU A 45 2.57 -0.83 -6.40
N MET A 46 3.32 0.27 -6.51
CA MET A 46 3.27 1.15 -7.69
C MET A 46 3.84 0.50 -8.96
N GLY A 47 4.79 -0.42 -8.86
CA GLY A 47 5.41 -1.13 -9.99
C GLY A 47 4.67 -2.38 -10.44
N MET A 48 3.71 -2.90 -9.66
CA MET A 48 2.97 -4.12 -9.99
C MET A 48 2.09 -3.95 -11.23
N LYS A 49 1.83 -5.04 -11.96
CA LYS A 49 0.83 -5.05 -13.03
C LYS A 49 -0.57 -4.82 -12.45
N TRP A 50 -1.47 -4.19 -13.21
CA TRP A 50 -2.84 -3.88 -12.76
C TRP A 50 -3.58 -5.10 -12.20
N ARG A 51 -3.49 -6.23 -12.92
CA ARG A 51 -4.11 -7.50 -12.48
C ARG A 51 -3.58 -8.00 -11.14
N GLN A 52 -2.27 -7.85 -10.88
CA GLN A 52 -1.65 -8.27 -9.62
C GLN A 52 -2.11 -7.39 -8.46
N LEU A 53 -2.24 -6.08 -8.69
CA LEU A 53 -2.73 -5.14 -7.68
C LEU A 53 -4.18 -5.45 -7.31
N LEU A 54 -5.06 -5.65 -8.31
CA LEU A 54 -6.45 -6.02 -8.06
C LEU A 54 -6.56 -7.36 -7.32
N LEU A 55 -5.78 -8.35 -7.72
CA LEU A 55 -5.73 -9.64 -7.04
C LEU A 55 -5.28 -9.49 -5.58
N LEU A 56 -4.27 -8.65 -5.33
CA LEU A 56 -3.81 -8.36 -3.97
C LEU A 56 -4.91 -7.73 -3.11
N PHE A 57 -5.69 -6.79 -3.66
CA PHE A 57 -6.83 -6.20 -2.95
C PHE A 57 -7.92 -7.22 -2.65
N VAL A 58 -8.28 -8.05 -3.63
CA VAL A 58 -9.29 -9.10 -3.42
C VAL A 58 -8.85 -10.10 -2.37
N LEU A 59 -7.61 -10.61 -2.48
CA LEU A 59 -7.07 -11.56 -1.50
C LEU A 59 -6.91 -10.93 -0.11
N GLY A 60 -6.49 -9.67 -0.05
CA GLY A 60 -6.40 -8.91 1.20
C GLY A 60 -7.77 -8.73 1.86
N PHE A 61 -8.78 -8.36 1.08
CA PHE A 61 -10.17 -8.24 1.55
C PHE A 61 -10.71 -9.57 2.07
N LEU A 62 -10.56 -10.65 1.30
CA LEU A 62 -11.02 -11.98 1.72
C LEU A 62 -10.28 -12.46 2.96
N GLY A 63 -8.95 -12.31 2.99
CA GLY A 63 -8.13 -12.69 4.14
C GLY A 63 -8.53 -11.94 5.41
N PHE A 64 -8.77 -10.62 5.30
CA PHE A 64 -9.26 -9.80 6.40
C PHE A 64 -10.59 -10.33 6.97
N ASN A 65 -11.57 -10.57 6.09
CA ASN A 65 -12.87 -11.09 6.51
C ASN A 65 -12.80 -12.51 7.10
N ILE A 66 -11.91 -13.39 6.58
CA ILE A 66 -11.68 -14.72 7.15
C ILE A 66 -11.12 -14.63 8.58
N VAL A 67 -10.17 -13.71 8.82
CA VAL A 67 -9.60 -13.51 10.15
C VAL A 67 -10.69 -13.07 11.13
N PHE A 68 -11.51 -12.09 10.78
CA PHE A 68 -12.61 -11.63 11.65
C PHE A 68 -13.69 -12.70 11.83
N ALA A 69 -14.04 -13.45 10.79
CA ALA A 69 -14.95 -14.58 10.90
C ALA A 69 -14.45 -15.64 11.89
N ALA A 70 -13.16 -15.96 11.85
CA ALA A 70 -12.53 -16.86 12.80
C ALA A 70 -12.60 -16.29 14.23
N LEU A 71 -12.32 -15.00 14.42
CA LEU A 71 -12.41 -14.33 15.73
C LEU A 71 -13.85 -14.37 16.29
N TYR A 72 -14.87 -14.10 15.47
CA TYR A 72 -16.28 -14.24 15.89
C TYR A 72 -16.63 -15.68 16.29
N SER A 73 -16.04 -16.66 15.62
CA SER A 73 -16.29 -18.08 15.90
C SER A 73 -15.63 -18.59 17.16
N ILE A 74 -14.67 -17.87 17.75
CA ILE A 74 -14.01 -18.27 19.02
C ILE A 74 -15.03 -18.31 20.15
N VAL A 75 -15.97 -17.37 20.21
CA VAL A 75 -17.00 -17.31 21.25
C VAL A 75 -18.34 -17.76 20.66
N PRO A 76 -18.80 -18.99 20.97
CA PRO A 76 -20.10 -19.47 20.48
C PRO A 76 -21.23 -18.54 20.91
N GLY A 77 -22.13 -18.21 19.96
CA GLY A 77 -23.22 -17.29 20.23
C GLY A 77 -22.84 -15.81 20.31
N SER A 78 -21.62 -15.44 19.90
CA SER A 78 -21.18 -14.05 19.80
C SER A 78 -22.03 -13.23 18.82
N LEU A 79 -22.48 -13.86 17.73
CA LEU A 79 -23.41 -13.30 16.75
C LEU A 79 -24.80 -13.89 16.93
N GLY A 80 -25.83 -13.04 16.88
CA GLY A 80 -27.22 -13.41 16.80
C GLY A 80 -27.67 -13.53 15.35
N ASP A 81 -28.55 -14.52 15.09
CA ASP A 81 -29.23 -14.68 13.81
C ASP A 81 -30.70 -14.36 13.99
N GLY A 82 -31.17 -13.25 13.44
CA GLY A 82 -32.56 -12.82 13.51
C GLY A 82 -33.53 -13.67 12.68
N SER A 83 -32.99 -14.50 11.76
CA SER A 83 -33.80 -15.40 10.91
C SER A 83 -34.09 -16.75 11.55
N ARG A 84 -33.30 -17.14 12.57
CA ARG A 84 -33.43 -18.41 13.28
C ARG A 84 -33.75 -18.17 14.77
N ALA A 85 -34.87 -18.62 15.21
CA ALA A 85 -35.30 -18.49 16.61
C ALA A 85 -34.26 -19.19 17.54
N GLY A 86 -33.33 -18.41 18.10
CA GLY A 86 -32.35 -18.88 19.05
C GLY A 86 -31.11 -19.61 18.46
N GLY A 87 -30.91 -19.58 17.15
CA GLY A 87 -29.75 -20.19 16.48
C GLY A 87 -28.47 -19.41 16.73
N ALA A 88 -27.38 -20.13 17.01
CA ALA A 88 -26.04 -19.56 16.93
C ALA A 88 -25.61 -19.45 15.45
N ALA A 89 -24.99 -18.33 15.09
CA ALA A 89 -24.45 -18.14 13.76
C ALA A 89 -23.35 -19.18 13.47
N SER A 90 -23.38 -19.74 12.26
CA SER A 90 -22.34 -20.65 11.79
C SER A 90 -21.05 -19.87 11.44
N PRO A 91 -19.89 -20.53 11.32
CA PRO A 91 -18.67 -19.86 10.84
C PRO A 91 -18.82 -19.19 9.46
N VAL A 92 -19.69 -19.76 8.60
CA VAL A 92 -20.02 -19.19 7.30
C VAL A 92 -20.85 -17.92 7.47
N ASP A 93 -21.80 -17.92 8.38
CA ASP A 93 -22.60 -16.72 8.70
C ASP A 93 -21.70 -15.62 9.29
N ALA A 94 -20.70 -15.99 10.12
CA ALA A 94 -19.72 -15.06 10.66
C ALA A 94 -18.86 -14.42 9.53
N PHE A 95 -18.50 -15.19 8.51
CA PHE A 95 -17.79 -14.66 7.35
C PHE A 95 -18.64 -13.66 6.58
N PHE A 96 -19.87 -14.00 6.27
CA PHE A 96 -20.78 -13.08 5.57
C PHE A 96 -21.13 -11.86 6.42
N PHE A 97 -21.23 -12.00 7.74
CA PHE A 97 -21.40 -10.88 8.65
C PHE A 97 -20.22 -9.90 8.57
N SER A 98 -18.97 -10.41 8.62
CA SER A 98 -17.77 -9.60 8.45
C SER A 98 -17.77 -8.87 7.11
N VAL A 99 -18.04 -9.58 5.99
CA VAL A 99 -18.13 -8.97 4.65
C VAL A 99 -19.16 -7.83 4.62
N GLN A 100 -20.37 -8.06 5.16
CA GLN A 100 -21.44 -7.06 5.16
C GLN A 100 -21.11 -5.85 6.05
N THR A 101 -20.39 -6.08 7.13
CA THR A 101 -19.95 -5.05 8.08
C THR A 101 -18.87 -4.17 7.47
N VAL A 102 -17.82 -4.76 6.92
CA VAL A 102 -16.70 -4.03 6.30
C VAL A 102 -17.13 -3.31 5.02
N ALA A 103 -18.00 -3.95 4.22
CA ALA A 103 -18.57 -3.32 3.03
C ALA A 103 -19.67 -2.30 3.35
N THR A 104 -19.98 -2.05 4.64
CA THR A 104 -21.02 -1.11 5.11
C THR A 104 -22.43 -1.41 4.59
N ILE A 105 -22.75 -2.68 4.30
CA ILE A 105 -24.05 -3.09 3.79
C ILE A 105 -25.10 -3.17 4.93
N GLY A 106 -24.79 -3.93 5.99
CA GLY A 106 -25.58 -3.99 7.22
C GLY A 106 -27.02 -4.41 7.06
N TYR A 107 -27.29 -5.60 6.51
CA TYR A 107 -28.66 -6.09 6.34
C TYR A 107 -29.45 -6.25 7.65
N GLY A 108 -28.76 -6.35 8.80
CA GLY A 108 -29.40 -6.44 10.13
C GLY A 108 -29.93 -7.83 10.50
N VAL A 109 -29.76 -8.85 9.66
CA VAL A 109 -30.15 -10.24 9.97
C VAL A 109 -29.19 -10.83 10.99
N LEU A 110 -27.89 -10.64 10.77
CA LEU A 110 -26.82 -10.99 11.70
C LEU A 110 -26.42 -9.75 12.47
N TYR A 111 -26.24 -9.89 13.79
CA TYR A 111 -25.88 -8.78 14.66
C TYR A 111 -24.98 -9.23 15.83
N PRO A 112 -24.11 -8.35 16.36
CA PRO A 112 -23.27 -8.67 17.49
C PRO A 112 -24.13 -8.73 18.77
N LYS A 113 -24.19 -9.92 19.40
CA LYS A 113 -25.02 -10.16 20.59
C LYS A 113 -24.26 -9.95 21.89
N THR A 114 -22.95 -10.21 21.89
CA THR A 114 -22.12 -10.12 23.10
C THR A 114 -21.28 -8.85 23.11
N LEU A 115 -20.81 -8.44 24.31
CA LEU A 115 -19.86 -7.34 24.45
C LEU A 115 -18.58 -7.59 23.64
N TYR A 116 -18.08 -8.83 23.65
CA TYR A 116 -16.95 -9.26 22.85
C TYR A 116 -17.15 -8.96 21.35
N ALA A 117 -18.28 -9.39 20.79
CA ALA A 117 -18.59 -9.17 19.39
C ALA A 117 -18.75 -7.67 19.04
N ASN A 118 -19.33 -6.87 19.95
CA ASN A 118 -19.47 -5.42 19.77
C ASN A 118 -18.11 -4.70 19.73
N ILE A 119 -17.19 -5.09 20.64
CA ILE A 119 -15.81 -4.57 20.63
C ILE A 119 -15.11 -4.97 19.33
N LEU A 120 -15.24 -6.24 18.93
CA LEU A 120 -14.60 -6.78 17.74
C LEU A 120 -15.07 -6.07 16.47
N VAL A 121 -16.40 -5.85 16.32
CA VAL A 121 -17.00 -5.07 15.23
C VAL A 121 -16.43 -3.66 15.16
N THR A 122 -16.24 -3.02 16.31
CA THR A 122 -15.69 -1.66 16.34
C THR A 122 -14.28 -1.63 15.76
N PHE A 123 -13.41 -2.57 16.14
CA PHE A 123 -12.07 -2.68 15.57
C PHE A 123 -12.11 -3.05 14.09
N GLU A 124 -13.00 -3.95 13.71
CA GLU A 124 -13.19 -4.38 12.32
C GLU A 124 -13.54 -3.21 11.41
N ILE A 125 -14.55 -2.41 11.81
CA ILE A 125 -14.97 -1.24 11.02
C ILE A 125 -13.84 -0.21 10.94
N MET A 126 -13.16 0.10 12.04
CA MET A 126 -12.03 1.03 12.03
C MET A 126 -10.92 0.58 11.08
N ALA A 127 -10.52 -0.68 11.17
CA ALA A 127 -9.49 -1.24 10.29
C ALA A 127 -9.96 -1.29 8.84
N GLY A 128 -11.23 -1.62 8.59
CA GLY A 128 -11.85 -1.63 7.27
C GLY A 128 -11.83 -0.24 6.62
N VAL A 129 -12.28 0.80 7.33
CA VAL A 129 -12.30 2.19 6.84
C VAL A 129 -10.88 2.67 6.51
N ILE A 130 -9.91 2.41 7.39
CA ILE A 130 -8.50 2.75 7.14
C ILE A 130 -8.00 2.00 5.89
N GLY A 131 -8.28 0.71 5.78
CA GLY A 131 -7.90 -0.11 4.63
C GLY A 131 -8.48 0.41 3.32
N PHE A 132 -9.77 0.78 3.29
CA PHE A 132 -10.40 1.40 2.13
C PHE A 132 -9.79 2.76 1.78
N ALA A 133 -9.52 3.60 2.76
CA ALA A 133 -8.90 4.90 2.53
C ALA A 133 -7.49 4.75 1.92
N MET A 134 -6.67 3.84 2.45
CA MET A 134 -5.34 3.55 1.91
C MET A 134 -5.42 2.94 0.50
N GLY A 135 -6.35 2.03 0.28
CA GLY A 135 -6.59 1.43 -1.04
C GLY A 135 -6.96 2.46 -2.09
N ASN A 136 -7.91 3.33 -1.78
CA ASN A 136 -8.33 4.43 -2.67
C ASN A 136 -7.18 5.40 -2.93
N GLY A 137 -6.40 5.76 -1.92
CA GLY A 137 -5.21 6.60 -2.06
C GLY A 137 -4.18 5.99 -3.00
N LEU A 138 -3.92 4.69 -2.89
CA LEU A 138 -3.00 3.96 -3.76
C LEU A 138 -3.50 3.90 -5.22
N MET A 139 -4.80 3.65 -5.40
CA MET A 139 -5.45 3.66 -6.71
C MET A 139 -5.33 5.04 -7.36
N PHE A 140 -5.68 6.09 -6.63
CA PHE A 140 -5.58 7.47 -7.11
C PHE A 140 -4.15 7.84 -7.50
N ALA A 141 -3.17 7.56 -6.64
CA ALA A 141 -1.76 7.82 -6.91
C ALA A 141 -1.26 7.10 -8.17
N ARG A 142 -1.81 5.93 -8.47
CA ARG A 142 -1.46 5.18 -9.67
C ARG A 142 -2.10 5.74 -10.94
N PHE A 143 -3.35 6.20 -10.89
CA PHE A 143 -4.02 6.85 -12.02
C PHE A 143 -3.40 8.21 -12.34
N SER A 144 -2.95 8.94 -11.32
CA SER A 144 -2.38 10.27 -11.46
C SER A 144 -0.92 10.27 -11.96
N ARG A 145 -0.32 9.12 -12.25
CA ARG A 145 1.05 9.08 -12.79
C ARG A 145 1.08 9.66 -14.21
N PRO A 146 1.80 10.77 -14.42
CA PRO A 146 1.97 11.29 -15.76
C PRO A 146 2.83 10.33 -16.58
N THR A 147 2.30 9.84 -17.70
CA THR A 147 3.09 9.13 -18.69
C THR A 147 3.77 10.17 -19.59
N SER A 148 4.97 10.59 -19.23
CA SER A 148 5.78 11.44 -20.10
C SER A 148 6.22 10.61 -21.31
N ARG A 149 5.56 10.79 -22.45
CA ARG A 149 6.03 10.27 -23.74
C ARG A 149 7.13 11.21 -24.25
N ILE A 150 8.36 10.98 -23.79
CA ILE A 150 9.53 11.68 -24.30
C ILE A 150 9.88 11.02 -25.64
N MET A 151 9.70 11.73 -26.72
CA MET A 151 10.19 11.33 -28.03
C MET A 151 11.61 11.88 -28.19
N PHE A 152 12.58 10.99 -28.23
CA PHE A 152 13.95 11.38 -28.55
C PHE A 152 14.07 11.49 -30.08
N SER A 153 14.71 12.57 -30.54
CA SER A 153 15.11 12.67 -31.95
C SER A 153 16.08 11.54 -32.30
N LYS A 154 15.90 10.95 -33.49
CA LYS A 154 16.82 9.94 -34.00
C LYS A 154 18.21 10.52 -34.34
N ILE A 155 18.30 11.84 -34.42
CA ILE A 155 19.52 12.57 -34.79
C ILE A 155 19.94 13.41 -33.59
N ALA A 156 21.13 13.15 -33.04
CA ALA A 156 21.76 14.03 -32.06
C ALA A 156 22.43 15.19 -32.80
N VAL A 157 21.95 16.41 -32.55
CA VAL A 157 22.55 17.62 -33.10
C VAL A 157 23.49 18.17 -32.01
N ILE A 158 24.78 18.19 -32.31
CA ILE A 158 25.79 18.87 -31.49
C ILE A 158 25.92 20.28 -32.04
N ALA A 159 25.33 21.25 -31.36
CA ALA A 159 25.52 22.65 -31.68
C ALA A 159 26.69 23.21 -30.86
N PRO A 160 27.62 23.99 -31.48
CA PRO A 160 28.67 24.67 -30.70
C PRO A 160 27.98 25.69 -29.79
N HIS A 161 28.28 25.62 -28.49
CA HIS A 161 27.79 26.60 -27.52
C HIS A 161 28.71 27.82 -27.58
N ASN A 162 28.24 28.88 -28.28
CA ASN A 162 28.90 30.17 -28.22
C ASN A 162 28.59 30.79 -26.84
N GLY A 163 29.60 30.72 -25.93
CA GLY A 163 29.57 31.43 -24.66
C GLY A 163 29.82 32.94 -24.85
#